data_c0d1ed403113c92f0273be049c15b16f
#
_entry.id   c0d1ed403113c92f0273be049c15b16f
#
_cell.length_a   1.000
_cell.length_b   1.000
_cell.length_c   1.000
_cell.angle_alpha   90.00
_cell.angle_beta   90.00
_cell.angle_gamma   90.00
#
_symmetry.space_group_name_H-M   'P 1'
#
loop_
_entity.id
_entity.type
_entity.pdbx_description
1 polymer ?
#
loop_
_entity_poly.entity_id
_entity_poly.type
_entity_poly.pdbx_seq_one_letter_code
_entity_poly.pdbx_strand_id
1 'polypeptide(L)'
;MARAAVTPASATSSCARCKKRYATVGDVIVVSVKEALVNSKVKKGEVARAVIVRTKRELKRPDGSYIKFDTNSAVMVSKEGEPIGTRIFGPVARELRAKKFMKIISLAPEVL
;
A
#
# COMPACT_ATOMS: atom_id res chain seq x y z
N MET A 1 -5.14 7.11 -13.11
CA MET A 1 -4.38 6.79 -11.89
C MET A 1 -4.83 7.69 -10.75
N ALA A 2 -5.23 7.12 -9.64
CA ALA A 2 -5.51 7.91 -8.45
C ALA A 2 -4.18 8.27 -7.76
N ARG A 3 -3.86 9.52 -7.59
CA ARG A 3 -2.81 9.97 -6.70
C ARG A 3 -3.37 10.03 -5.28
N ALA A 4 -2.92 9.14 -4.43
CA ALA A 4 -3.19 9.22 -3.01
C ALA A 4 -2.10 10.06 -2.37
N ALA A 5 -2.46 11.21 -1.81
CA ALA A 5 -1.57 11.90 -0.90
C ALA A 5 -1.66 11.17 0.45
N VAL A 6 -0.58 10.51 0.82
CA VAL A 6 -0.47 9.86 2.11
C VAL A 6 -0.26 10.95 3.15
N THR A 7 -1.35 11.41 3.76
CA THR A 7 -1.23 12.11 5.04
C THR A 7 -1.00 11.04 6.11
N PRO A 8 -0.06 11.21 7.03
CA PRO A 8 0.08 10.31 8.17
C PRO A 8 -1.09 10.54 9.13
N ALA A 9 -2.27 10.11 8.71
CA ALA A 9 -3.38 10.00 9.64
C ALA A 9 -3.02 8.88 10.60
N SER A 10 -3.11 9.19 11.88
CA SER A 10 -2.85 8.30 13.00
C SER A 10 -3.25 6.87 12.66
N ALA A 11 -2.25 6.02 12.43
CA ALA A 11 -2.48 4.60 12.32
C ALA A 11 -3.00 4.12 13.67
N THR A 12 -4.30 4.03 13.80
CA THR A 12 -4.91 3.23 14.85
C THR A 12 -4.68 1.77 14.49
N SER A 13 -3.44 1.35 14.57
CA SER A 13 -3.15 -0.05 14.62
C SER A 13 -3.60 -0.56 15.98
N SER A 14 -4.29 -1.66 16.00
CA SER A 14 -4.69 -2.40 17.19
C SER A 14 -3.52 -2.89 18.05
N CYS A 15 -2.31 -2.46 17.78
CA CYS A 15 -1.14 -2.75 18.56
C CYS A 15 -0.83 -1.56 19.49
N ALA A 16 -1.22 -1.64 20.75
CA ALA A 16 -0.96 -0.65 21.78
C ALA A 16 0.54 -0.36 22.03
N ARG A 17 1.44 -1.12 21.43
CA ARG A 17 2.90 -1.01 21.56
C ARG A 17 3.62 -0.44 20.36
N CYS A 18 2.96 -0.28 19.21
CA CYS A 18 3.59 0.22 17.99
C CYS A 18 3.41 1.73 17.85
N LYS A 19 4.29 2.50 18.45
CA LYS A 19 4.40 3.95 18.22
C LYS A 19 5.17 4.26 16.94
N LYS A 20 4.87 3.56 15.85
CA LYS A 20 5.49 3.84 14.55
C LYS A 20 4.96 5.15 13.99
N ARG A 21 5.86 6.11 13.74
CA ARG A 21 5.54 7.38 13.09
C ARG A 21 5.58 7.30 11.57
N TYR A 22 5.97 6.17 11.00
CA TYR A 22 6.11 5.95 9.56
C TYR A 22 5.60 4.56 9.20
N ALA A 23 5.16 4.42 7.97
CA ALA A 23 4.71 3.16 7.41
C ALA A 23 5.70 2.68 6.35
N THR A 24 5.86 1.36 6.26
CA THR A 24 6.71 0.69 5.29
C THR A 24 5.89 -0.23 4.39
N VAL A 25 6.55 -0.92 3.48
CA VAL A 25 5.90 -1.89 2.58
C VAL A 25 5.13 -2.94 3.39
N GLY A 26 3.89 -3.18 2.99
CA GLY A 26 3.00 -4.13 3.65
C GLY A 26 2.20 -3.58 4.83
N ASP A 27 2.36 -2.32 5.16
CA ASP A 27 1.55 -1.69 6.21
C ASP A 27 0.22 -1.18 5.65
N VAL A 28 -0.84 -1.36 6.42
CA VAL A 28 -2.16 -0.83 6.10
C VAL A 28 -2.26 0.59 6.63
N ILE A 29 -2.57 1.52 5.74
CA ILE A 29 -2.71 2.93 6.06
C ILE A 29 -4.09 3.44 5.68
N VAL A 30 -4.51 4.53 6.30
CA VAL A 30 -5.71 5.26 5.92
C VAL A 30 -5.29 6.43 5.03
N VAL A 31 -5.90 6.51 3.85
CA VAL A 31 -5.59 7.52 2.85
C VAL A 31 -6.82 8.34 2.49
N SER A 32 -6.62 9.62 2.18
CA SER A 32 -7.63 10.45 1.55
C SER A 32 -7.32 10.59 0.06
N VAL A 33 -8.30 10.37 -0.78
CA VAL A 33 -8.15 10.47 -2.23
C VAL A 33 -8.19 11.95 -2.63
N LYS A 34 -7.10 12.47 -3.19
CA LYS A 34 -7.01 13.86 -3.65
C LYS A 34 -7.42 14.01 -5.11
N GLU A 35 -7.05 13.05 -5.94
CA GLU A 35 -7.39 13.00 -7.36
C GLU A 35 -7.85 11.60 -7.72
N ALA A 36 -8.93 11.51 -8.47
CA ALA A 36 -9.46 10.25 -8.98
C ALA A 36 -9.91 10.43 -10.42
N LEU A 37 -9.79 9.37 -11.21
CA LEU A 37 -10.33 9.35 -12.57
C LEU A 37 -11.85 9.33 -12.52
N VAL A 38 -12.48 9.94 -13.51
CA VAL A 38 -13.91 9.82 -13.77
C VAL A 38 -14.23 8.34 -14.01
N ASN A 39 -15.28 7.81 -13.39
CA ASN A 39 -15.68 6.40 -13.43
C ASN A 39 -14.76 5.43 -12.66
N SER A 40 -13.90 5.92 -11.78
CA SER A 40 -13.17 5.04 -10.86
C SER A 40 -14.08 4.53 -9.72
N LYS A 41 -13.72 3.39 -9.16
CA LYS A 41 -14.44 2.82 -8.01
C LYS A 41 -14.31 3.66 -6.73
N VAL A 42 -13.34 4.55 -6.71
CA VAL A 42 -13.05 5.44 -5.58
C VAL A 42 -13.20 6.88 -6.02
N LYS A 43 -13.96 7.67 -5.27
CA LYS A 43 -14.23 9.08 -5.56
C LYS A 43 -13.20 9.99 -4.91
N LYS A 44 -13.03 11.17 -5.50
CA LYS A 44 -12.21 12.24 -4.91
C LYS A 44 -12.75 12.63 -3.53
N GLY A 45 -11.86 12.80 -2.56
CA GLY A 45 -12.21 13.18 -1.20
C GLY A 45 -12.66 12.02 -0.31
N GLU A 46 -12.73 10.81 -0.83
CA GLU A 46 -13.07 9.63 -0.06
C GLU A 46 -11.90 9.19 0.83
N VAL A 47 -12.21 8.74 2.04
CA VAL A 47 -11.22 8.15 2.96
C VAL A 47 -11.31 6.63 2.86
N ALA A 48 -10.21 6.00 2.53
CA ALA A 48 -10.15 4.55 2.32
C ALA A 48 -8.89 3.96 2.94
N ARG A 49 -8.88 2.64 3.08
CA ARG A 49 -7.71 1.90 3.51
C ARG A 49 -6.86 1.52 2.30
N ALA A 50 -5.56 1.55 2.48
CA ALA A 50 -4.61 1.13 1.44
C ALA A 50 -3.44 0.37 2.05
N VAL A 51 -2.85 -0.51 1.27
CA VAL A 51 -1.63 -1.24 1.60
C VAL A 51 -0.48 -0.68 0.78
N ILE A 52 0.61 -0.32 1.42
CA ILE A 52 1.81 0.18 0.76
C ILE A 52 2.49 -0.97 0.03
N VAL A 53 2.69 -0.83 -1.27
CA VAL A 53 3.32 -1.83 -2.13
C VAL A 53 4.72 -1.43 -2.58
N ARG A 54 5.01 -0.14 -2.69
CA ARG A 54 6.32 0.40 -3.08
C ARG A 54 6.68 1.61 -2.24
N THR A 55 7.95 1.76 -1.93
CA THR A 55 8.48 2.94 -1.24
C THR A 55 9.76 3.42 -1.89
N LYS A 56 9.99 4.72 -1.89
CA LYS A 56 11.27 5.32 -2.29
C LYS A 56 12.40 5.04 -1.30
N ARG A 57 12.05 4.85 -0.04
CA ARG A 57 13.04 4.56 0.99
C ARG A 57 13.50 3.11 0.90
N GLU A 58 14.78 2.89 1.11
CA GLU A 58 15.37 1.57 1.15
C GLU A 58 14.75 0.72 2.27
N LEU A 59 14.40 -0.49 1.92
CA LEU A 59 13.88 -1.49 2.84
C LEU A 59 14.90 -2.62 2.95
N LYS A 60 15.39 -2.87 4.15
CA LYS A 60 16.29 -4.00 4.42
C LYS A 60 15.47 -5.30 4.46
N ARG A 61 15.94 -6.28 3.70
CA ARG A 61 15.39 -7.63 3.72
C ARG A 61 16.10 -8.53 4.75
N PRO A 62 15.46 -9.62 5.20
CA PRO A 62 16.09 -10.56 6.14
C PRO A 62 17.38 -11.20 5.62
N ASP A 63 17.53 -11.33 4.31
CA ASP A 63 18.72 -11.88 3.65
C ASP A 63 19.89 -10.89 3.54
N GLY A 64 19.74 -9.67 4.05
CA GLY A 64 20.76 -8.62 4.04
C GLY A 64 20.75 -7.71 2.81
N SER A 65 19.95 -8.00 1.81
CA SER A 65 19.77 -7.12 0.64
C SER A 65 18.84 -5.94 0.94
N TYR A 66 18.89 -4.93 0.08
CA TYR A 66 18.03 -3.76 0.15
C TYR A 66 17.21 -3.65 -1.12
N ILE A 67 15.99 -3.21 -0.97
CA ILE A 67 15.11 -2.87 -2.10
C ILE A 67 14.60 -1.45 -1.94
N LYS A 68 14.61 -0.70 -3.04
CA LYS A 68 13.96 0.62 -3.12
C LYS A 68 13.33 0.78 -4.50
N PHE A 69 12.31 1.59 -4.56
CA PHE A 69 11.60 1.93 -5.79
C PHE A 69 11.71 3.43 -6.06
N ASP A 70 11.40 3.83 -7.29
CA ASP A 70 11.44 5.24 -7.68
C ASP A 70 10.24 6.04 -7.16
N THR A 71 9.16 5.37 -6.84
CA THR A 71 7.91 6.00 -6.40
C THR A 71 7.32 5.32 -5.17
N ASN A 72 6.55 6.08 -4.40
CA ASN A 72 5.70 5.54 -3.36
C ASN A 72 4.35 5.17 -3.96
N SER A 73 3.88 3.96 -3.73
CA SER A 73 2.59 3.50 -4.23
C SER A 73 1.87 2.63 -3.22
N ALA A 74 0.56 2.73 -3.23
CA ALA A 74 -0.31 1.93 -2.38
C ALA A 74 -1.49 1.39 -3.19
N VAL A 75 -2.01 0.25 -2.77
CA VAL A 75 -3.19 -0.38 -3.37
C VAL A 75 -4.36 -0.21 -2.41
N MET A 76 -5.47 0.30 -2.93
CA MET A 76 -6.70 0.45 -2.15
C MET A 76 -7.27 -0.91 -1.79
N VAL A 77 -7.60 -1.09 -0.52
CA VAL A 77 -8.16 -2.34 -0.01
C VAL A 77 -9.47 -2.10 0.73
N SER A 78 -10.33 -3.10 0.71
CA SER A 78 -11.56 -3.11 1.49
C SER A 78 -11.26 -3.32 2.98
N LYS A 79 -12.30 -3.24 3.80
CA LYS A 79 -12.20 -3.53 5.25
C LYS A 79 -11.71 -4.97 5.52
N GLU A 80 -11.95 -5.86 4.59
CA GLU A 80 -11.56 -7.28 4.66
C GLU A 80 -10.12 -7.54 4.21
N GLY A 81 -9.42 -6.51 3.72
CA GLY A 81 -8.05 -6.63 3.22
C GLY A 81 -7.95 -7.07 1.76
N GLU A 82 -9.05 -7.05 1.03
CA GLU A 82 -9.07 -7.39 -0.39
C GLU A 82 -8.84 -6.16 -1.26
N PRO A 83 -8.07 -6.26 -2.35
CA PRO A 83 -7.89 -5.15 -3.28
C PRO A 83 -9.22 -4.80 -3.95
N ILE A 84 -9.55 -3.52 -3.99
CA ILE A 84 -10.78 -3.02 -4.62
C ILE A 84 -10.70 -3.13 -6.15
N GLY A 85 -9.50 -2.92 -6.69
CA GLY A 85 -9.25 -3.02 -8.12
C GLY A 85 -8.99 -4.46 -8.58
N THR A 86 -9.15 -4.70 -9.87
CA THR A 86 -8.86 -5.99 -10.52
C THR A 86 -7.45 -6.05 -11.09
N ARG A 87 -6.73 -4.92 -11.16
CA ARG A 87 -5.43 -4.80 -11.80
C ARG A 87 -4.50 -3.91 -10.99
N ILE A 88 -3.27 -4.36 -10.82
CA ILE A 88 -2.21 -3.60 -10.14
C ILE A 88 -1.16 -3.23 -11.18
N PHE A 89 -0.77 -1.95 -11.21
CA PHE A 89 0.22 -1.44 -12.13
C PHE A 89 1.61 -1.44 -11.49
N GLY A 90 2.59 -1.89 -12.26
CA GLY A 90 3.99 -1.88 -11.87
C GLY A 90 4.38 -2.99 -10.88
N PRO A 91 5.68 -3.04 -10.53
CA PRO A 91 6.20 -4.06 -9.63
C PRO A 91 5.70 -3.90 -8.21
N VAL A 92 5.65 -5.00 -7.50
CA VAL A 92 5.23 -5.09 -6.10
C VAL A 92 6.33 -5.78 -5.31
N ALA A 93 6.57 -5.35 -4.08
CA ALA A 93 7.57 -5.98 -3.22
C ALA A 93 7.10 -7.34 -2.71
N ARG A 94 8.03 -8.30 -2.65
CA ARG A 94 7.79 -9.67 -2.18
C ARG A 94 7.35 -9.74 -0.72
N GLU A 95 7.71 -8.75 0.08
CA GLU A 95 7.39 -8.67 1.51
C GLU A 95 5.89 -8.71 1.81
N LEU A 96 5.05 -8.37 0.85
CA LEU A 96 3.59 -8.49 0.97
C LEU A 96 3.13 -9.93 1.18
N ARG A 97 3.88 -10.90 0.70
CA ARG A 97 3.60 -12.33 0.92
C ARG A 97 3.66 -12.70 2.40
N ALA A 98 4.66 -12.20 3.11
CA ALA A 98 4.80 -12.40 4.55
C ALA A 98 3.68 -11.75 5.37
N LYS A 99 3.10 -10.69 4.85
CA LYS A 99 1.97 -9.94 5.44
C LYS A 99 0.59 -10.50 5.04
N LYS A 100 0.55 -11.65 4.38
CA LYS A 100 -0.69 -12.35 3.94
C LYS A 100 -1.51 -11.63 2.85
N PHE A 101 -0.92 -10.73 2.10
CA PHE A 101 -1.58 -10.05 0.98
C PHE A 101 -1.40 -10.81 -0.34
N MET A 102 -1.76 -12.10 -0.35
CA MET A 102 -1.57 -12.97 -1.52
C MET A 102 -2.37 -12.53 -2.75
N LYS A 103 -3.57 -11.98 -2.54
CA LYS A 103 -4.40 -11.47 -3.64
C LYS A 103 -3.74 -10.32 -4.38
N ILE A 104 -3.07 -9.43 -3.66
CA ILE A 104 -2.30 -8.32 -4.24
C ILE A 104 -1.15 -8.85 -5.10
N ILE A 105 -0.42 -9.83 -4.59
CA ILE A 105 0.69 -10.46 -5.31
C ILE A 105 0.21 -11.17 -6.57
N SER A 106 -0.90 -11.89 -6.52
CA SER A 106 -1.43 -12.60 -7.69
C SER A 106 -1.94 -11.66 -8.79
N LEU A 107 -2.38 -10.46 -8.44
CA LEU A 107 -2.83 -9.44 -9.40
C LEU A 107 -1.67 -8.60 -9.94
N ALA A 108 -0.52 -8.61 -9.29
CA ALA A 108 0.63 -7.83 -9.71
C ALA A 108 1.30 -8.44 -10.95
N PRO A 109 1.71 -7.62 -11.94
CA PRO A 109 2.41 -8.11 -13.13
C PRO A 109 3.82 -8.60 -12.82
N GLU A 110 4.44 -8.07 -11.78
CA GLU A 110 5.80 -8.39 -11.38
C GLU A 110 5.96 -8.29 -9.87
N VAL A 111 6.66 -9.25 -9.28
CA VAL A 111 6.99 -9.31 -7.85
C VAL A 111 8.50 -9.34 -7.68
N LEU A 112 9.04 -8.35 -7.02
CA LEU A 112 10.48 -8.19 -6.80
C LEU A 112 10.93 -8.58 -5.39
#